data_3ee22a56c5394802fabb3ef27c4fcd3c
#
_entry.id   3ee22a56c5394802fabb3ef27c4fcd3c
#
_cell.length_a   1.000
_cell.length_b   1.000
_cell.length_c   1.000
_cell.angle_alpha   90.00
_cell.angle_beta   90.00
_cell.angle_gamma   90.00
#
_symmetry.space_group_name_H-M   'P 1'
#
loop_
_entity.id
_entity.type
_entity.pdbx_description
1 polymer ?
#
loop_
_entity_poly.entity_id
_entity_poly.type
_entity_poly.pdbx_seq_one_letter_code
_entity_poly.pdbx_strand_id
1 'polypeptide(L)'
;HLLGRRQRQMCIRDRFKMGRKTPLAMEPRSYVCDINKRTNELTLYSSTQVPGIIKDAILTYLGINGNQITVIAPDVGGGFGGKASLYMEELIVVAIANKLQTPVKWVSDRYEDLLTTSQGFEEIIEAELLLDEKGNFISLNSNVYGDIGAYSIYPWTAALEPMQVAGFLQGPYKIKNFCSNVKCITSNKPPTGPYRGVGRPAAVFVIESLVDMAARKINMNPSQLRLNNIIRKNEQPYNCLLYT
;
A
#
# COMPACT_ATOMS: atom_id res chain seq x y z
N HIS A 1 8.28 25.96 -46.83
CA HIS A 1 9.40 25.37 -46.06
C HIS A 1 9.12 25.52 -44.55
N LEU A 2 8.24 24.67 -44.01
CA LEU A 2 8.09 24.47 -42.58
C LEU A 2 8.36 22.99 -42.27
N LEU A 3 9.60 22.57 -42.46
CA LEU A 3 10.11 21.42 -41.75
C LEU A 3 10.41 21.90 -40.35
N GLY A 4 9.37 21.85 -39.50
CA GLY A 4 9.52 22.03 -38.07
C GLY A 4 10.66 21.11 -37.60
N ARG A 5 11.71 21.68 -37.00
CA ARG A 5 12.72 20.89 -36.28
C ARG A 5 11.97 19.92 -35.37
N ARG A 6 11.93 18.64 -35.73
CA ARG A 6 11.55 17.60 -34.80
C ARG A 6 12.50 17.75 -33.60
N GLN A 7 12.01 18.32 -32.52
CA GLN A 7 12.74 18.28 -31.25
C GLN A 7 13.11 16.82 -31.04
N ARG A 8 14.42 16.52 -30.99
CA ARG A 8 14.85 15.15 -30.67
C ARG A 8 14.38 14.85 -29.28
N GLN A 9 13.41 14.00 -29.20
CA GLN A 9 12.88 13.50 -27.94
C GLN A 9 13.68 12.27 -27.53
N MET A 10 13.98 12.17 -26.26
CA MET A 10 14.71 11.05 -25.69
C MET A 10 13.78 10.23 -24.80
N CYS A 11 13.68 8.96 -25.12
CA CYS A 11 12.88 7.99 -24.39
C CYS A 11 13.77 7.15 -23.48
N ILE A 12 13.42 7.07 -22.21
CA ILE A 12 14.00 6.17 -21.20
C ILE A 12 12.92 5.17 -20.82
N ARG A 13 13.13 3.91 -21.10
CA ARG A 13 12.18 2.85 -20.81
C ARG A 13 12.87 1.71 -20.10
N ASP A 14 12.21 1.20 -19.02
CA ASP A 14 12.68 0.03 -18.30
C ASP A 14 11.52 -0.72 -17.63
N ARG A 15 11.84 -1.91 -17.13
CA ARG A 15 10.95 -2.81 -16.41
C ARG A 15 11.49 -3.08 -15.02
N PHE A 16 10.74 -2.67 -14.02
CA PHE A 16 11.09 -2.78 -12.61
C PHE A 16 10.31 -3.91 -11.96
N LYS A 17 10.95 -4.62 -11.04
CA LYS A 17 10.30 -5.68 -10.26
C LYS A 17 10.46 -5.41 -8.78
N MET A 18 9.34 -5.37 -8.08
CA MET A 18 9.27 -5.37 -6.62
C MET A 18 8.88 -6.77 -6.14
N GLY A 19 9.75 -7.42 -5.36
CA GLY A 19 9.46 -8.73 -4.79
C GLY A 19 8.53 -8.63 -3.59
N ARG A 20 7.67 -9.63 -3.39
CA ARG A 20 6.76 -9.75 -2.25
C ARG A 20 7.52 -9.71 -0.92
N LYS A 21 6.95 -9.02 0.07
CA LYS A 21 7.51 -8.85 1.42
C LYS A 21 6.42 -8.99 2.47
N THR A 22 6.82 -9.39 3.67
CA THR A 22 5.95 -9.43 4.83
C THR A 22 6.30 -8.32 5.83
N PRO A 23 5.31 -7.67 6.46
CA PRO A 23 5.52 -6.70 7.53
C PRO A 23 5.89 -7.39 8.84
N LEU A 24 7.06 -7.94 8.94
CA LEU A 24 7.56 -8.76 10.05
C LEU A 24 7.63 -7.96 11.36
N ALA A 25 6.50 -7.87 12.08
CA ALA A 25 6.48 -7.28 13.41
C ALA A 25 7.16 -8.20 14.45
N MET A 26 7.83 -7.63 15.44
CA MET A 26 8.47 -8.42 16.52
C MET A 26 7.43 -9.22 17.31
N GLU A 27 6.30 -8.59 17.62
CA GLU A 27 5.13 -9.24 18.20
C GLU A 27 4.27 -9.84 17.08
N PRO A 28 4.05 -11.18 17.04
CA PRO A 28 3.04 -11.80 16.18
C PRO A 28 1.64 -11.32 16.54
N ARG A 29 0.63 -11.66 15.73
CA ARG A 29 -0.77 -11.32 16.00
C ARG A 29 -1.26 -12.07 17.24
N SER A 30 -2.00 -11.38 18.12
CA SER A 30 -2.57 -11.97 19.34
C SER A 30 -3.86 -11.26 19.72
N TYR A 31 -4.81 -12.04 20.21
CA TYR A 31 -6.16 -11.59 20.53
C TYR A 31 -6.67 -12.26 21.79
N VAL A 32 -7.33 -11.48 22.66
CA VAL A 32 -8.01 -11.97 23.85
C VAL A 32 -9.39 -11.32 23.91
N CYS A 33 -10.44 -12.10 23.93
CA CYS A 33 -11.77 -11.61 24.20
C CYS A 33 -12.21 -12.05 25.61
N ASP A 34 -12.45 -11.08 26.49
CA ASP A 34 -13.02 -11.27 27.78
C ASP A 34 -14.53 -11.01 27.75
N ILE A 35 -15.28 -11.62 28.68
CA ILE A 35 -16.71 -11.44 28.80
C ILE A 35 -17.13 -11.25 30.26
N ASN A 36 -17.86 -10.19 30.50
CA ASN A 36 -18.55 -9.98 31.79
C ASN A 36 -19.87 -10.75 31.78
N LYS A 37 -19.91 -11.90 32.45
CA LYS A 37 -21.10 -12.78 32.50
C LYS A 37 -22.35 -12.11 33.07
N ARG A 38 -22.20 -11.06 33.90
CA ARG A 38 -23.34 -10.38 34.54
C ARG A 38 -24.00 -9.38 33.60
N THR A 39 -23.20 -8.63 32.82
CA THR A 39 -23.69 -7.61 31.92
C THR A 39 -23.74 -8.07 30.45
N ASN A 40 -23.14 -9.23 30.16
CA ASN A 40 -22.94 -9.76 28.81
C ASN A 40 -22.10 -8.85 27.91
N GLU A 41 -21.25 -8.01 28.48
CA GLU A 41 -20.33 -7.12 27.79
C GLU A 41 -19.04 -7.85 27.44
N LEU A 42 -18.59 -7.64 26.19
CA LEU A 42 -17.37 -8.20 25.64
C LEU A 42 -16.28 -7.14 25.59
N THR A 43 -15.04 -7.53 25.89
CA THR A 43 -13.86 -6.70 25.69
C THR A 43 -12.85 -7.48 24.89
N LEU A 44 -12.62 -7.03 23.64
CA LEU A 44 -11.58 -7.59 22.78
C LEU A 44 -10.29 -6.78 22.95
N TYR A 45 -9.25 -7.41 23.47
CA TYR A 45 -7.87 -6.90 23.40
C TYR A 45 -7.24 -7.44 22.11
N SER A 46 -6.89 -6.58 21.21
CA SER A 46 -6.37 -6.96 19.88
C SER A 46 -5.04 -6.27 19.60
N SER A 47 -4.06 -7.04 19.14
CA SER A 47 -2.82 -6.56 18.57
C SER A 47 -3.08 -5.98 17.17
N THR A 48 -3.75 -4.82 17.12
CA THR A 48 -4.23 -4.17 15.89
C THR A 48 -3.80 -2.72 15.81
N GLN A 49 -3.67 -2.20 14.59
CA GLN A 49 -3.47 -0.77 14.30
C GLN A 49 -4.80 -0.02 14.12
N VAL A 50 -5.92 -0.73 14.04
CA VAL A 50 -7.22 -0.19 13.59
C VAL A 50 -8.40 -0.65 14.46
N PRO A 51 -8.40 -0.39 15.80
CA PRO A 51 -9.41 -0.93 16.71
C PRO A 51 -10.84 -0.52 16.34
N GLY A 52 -11.05 0.68 15.81
CA GLY A 52 -12.36 1.15 15.33
C GLY A 52 -12.89 0.31 14.19
N ILE A 53 -12.06 0.00 13.20
CA ILE A 53 -12.41 -0.84 12.03
C ILE A 53 -12.74 -2.27 12.48
N ILE A 54 -11.99 -2.81 13.45
CA ILE A 54 -12.26 -4.14 14.02
C ILE A 54 -13.61 -4.15 14.73
N LYS A 55 -13.91 -3.10 15.50
CA LYS A 55 -15.23 -2.96 16.14
C LYS A 55 -16.35 -2.96 15.10
N ASP A 56 -16.26 -2.12 14.07
CA ASP A 56 -17.29 -2.03 13.02
C ASP A 56 -17.50 -3.37 12.30
N ALA A 57 -16.41 -4.11 12.05
CA ALA A 57 -16.48 -5.45 11.49
C ALA A 57 -17.21 -6.44 12.40
N ILE A 58 -16.93 -6.43 13.72
CA ILE A 58 -17.62 -7.26 14.70
C ILE A 58 -19.12 -6.97 14.72
N LEU A 59 -19.52 -5.69 14.72
CA LEU A 59 -20.92 -5.29 14.65
C LEU A 59 -21.59 -5.82 13.39
N THR A 60 -20.91 -5.67 12.25
CA THR A 60 -21.44 -6.03 10.93
C THR A 60 -21.57 -7.54 10.74
N TYR A 61 -20.52 -8.30 11.07
CA TYR A 61 -20.45 -9.73 10.74
C TYR A 61 -20.98 -10.66 11.84
N LEU A 62 -20.92 -10.24 13.12
CA LEU A 62 -21.42 -11.04 14.24
C LEU A 62 -22.77 -10.56 14.77
N GLY A 63 -23.28 -9.42 14.31
CA GLY A 63 -24.56 -8.86 14.75
C GLY A 63 -24.57 -8.43 16.23
N ILE A 64 -23.41 -8.17 16.83
CA ILE A 64 -23.28 -7.72 18.22
C ILE A 64 -23.59 -6.23 18.28
N ASN A 65 -24.34 -5.80 19.30
CA ASN A 65 -24.67 -4.38 19.48
C ASN A 65 -23.42 -3.57 19.91
N GLY A 66 -23.33 -2.33 19.44
CA GLY A 66 -22.16 -1.48 19.65
C GLY A 66 -21.84 -1.12 21.11
N ASN A 67 -22.83 -1.20 21.99
CA ASN A 67 -22.69 -1.03 23.45
C ASN A 67 -22.25 -2.31 24.16
N GLN A 68 -22.32 -3.46 23.51
CA GLN A 68 -21.94 -4.77 24.09
C GLN A 68 -20.48 -5.14 23.84
N ILE A 69 -19.76 -4.41 22.94
CA ILE A 69 -18.37 -4.72 22.62
C ILE A 69 -17.48 -3.49 22.71
N THR A 70 -16.38 -3.64 23.41
CA THR A 70 -15.26 -2.69 23.42
C THR A 70 -14.05 -3.35 22.79
N VAL A 71 -13.38 -2.65 21.87
CA VAL A 71 -12.14 -3.11 21.26
C VAL A 71 -10.99 -2.21 21.72
N ILE A 72 -9.98 -2.82 22.32
CA ILE A 72 -8.82 -2.15 22.91
C ILE A 72 -7.57 -2.63 22.19
N ALA A 73 -6.79 -1.72 21.62
CA ALA A 73 -5.44 -1.98 21.21
C ALA A 73 -4.51 -1.62 22.38
N PRO A 74 -3.89 -2.61 23.06
CA PRO A 74 -2.89 -2.35 24.08
C PRO A 74 -1.57 -1.87 23.46
N ASP A 75 -0.48 -1.91 24.22
CA ASP A 75 0.86 -1.64 23.67
C ASP A 75 1.22 -2.71 22.61
N VAL A 76 1.15 -2.31 21.34
CA VAL A 76 1.35 -3.22 20.20
C VAL A 76 2.82 -3.24 19.82
N GLY A 77 3.43 -4.43 19.78
CA GLY A 77 4.84 -4.68 19.49
C GLY A 77 5.21 -4.62 18.00
N GLY A 78 4.68 -3.60 17.30
CA GLY A 78 4.87 -3.36 15.87
C GLY A 78 3.70 -3.84 15.02
N GLY A 79 3.53 -3.20 13.85
CA GLY A 79 2.44 -3.56 12.93
C GLY A 79 2.82 -3.35 11.47
N PHE A 80 3.44 -2.20 11.16
CA PHE A 80 3.97 -1.84 9.83
C PHE A 80 2.99 -2.02 8.66
N GLY A 81 1.69 -1.99 8.96
CA GLY A 81 0.61 -2.26 8.02
C GLY A 81 0.03 -3.68 8.12
N GLY A 82 0.80 -4.68 8.55
CA GLY A 82 0.32 -6.07 8.68
C GLY A 82 -0.78 -6.26 9.72
N LYS A 83 -0.92 -5.32 10.68
CA LYS A 83 -1.99 -5.31 11.68
C LYS A 83 -3.03 -4.23 11.40
N ALA A 84 -3.08 -3.70 10.17
CA ALA A 84 -4.03 -2.66 9.77
C ALA A 84 -5.27 -3.21 9.06
N SER A 85 -5.52 -4.49 9.15
CA SER A 85 -6.64 -5.19 8.50
C SER A 85 -7.34 -6.10 9.50
N LEU A 86 -8.59 -6.43 9.20
CA LEU A 86 -9.32 -7.47 9.93
C LEU A 86 -8.75 -8.85 9.57
N TYR A 87 -8.51 -9.65 10.59
CA TYR A 87 -8.23 -11.08 10.45
C TYR A 87 -9.38 -11.93 11.01
N MET A 88 -9.60 -13.09 10.41
CA MET A 88 -10.71 -13.95 10.79
C MET A 88 -10.62 -14.41 12.23
N GLU A 89 -9.41 -14.57 12.76
CA GLU A 89 -9.16 -14.97 14.15
C GLU A 89 -9.72 -13.96 15.16
N GLU A 90 -9.78 -12.67 14.82
CA GLU A 90 -10.41 -11.64 15.68
C GLU A 90 -11.90 -11.89 15.82
N LEU A 91 -12.61 -12.18 14.72
CA LEU A 91 -14.02 -12.51 14.72
C LEU A 91 -14.28 -13.84 15.43
N ILE A 92 -13.45 -14.85 15.19
CA ILE A 92 -13.59 -16.19 15.79
C ILE A 92 -13.45 -16.12 17.31
N VAL A 93 -12.44 -15.42 17.82
CA VAL A 93 -12.21 -15.25 19.26
C VAL A 93 -13.42 -14.58 19.94
N VAL A 94 -13.98 -13.54 19.32
CA VAL A 94 -15.19 -12.86 19.84
C VAL A 94 -16.41 -13.77 19.77
N ALA A 95 -16.63 -14.45 18.65
CA ALA A 95 -17.78 -15.34 18.47
C ALA A 95 -17.77 -16.51 19.48
N ILE A 96 -16.60 -17.12 19.71
CA ILE A 96 -16.43 -18.21 20.65
C ILE A 96 -16.64 -17.71 22.11
N ALA A 97 -16.04 -16.57 22.48
CA ALA A 97 -16.20 -15.99 23.81
C ALA A 97 -17.68 -15.68 24.11
N ASN A 98 -18.37 -15.09 23.15
CA ASN A 98 -19.80 -14.80 23.27
C ASN A 98 -20.64 -16.07 23.38
N LYS A 99 -20.35 -17.08 22.55
CA LYS A 99 -21.11 -18.35 22.55
C LYS A 99 -20.89 -19.18 23.80
N LEU A 100 -19.64 -19.30 24.25
CA LEU A 100 -19.27 -20.15 25.40
C LEU A 100 -19.37 -19.43 26.74
N GLN A 101 -19.60 -18.12 26.75
CA GLN A 101 -19.65 -17.28 27.96
C GLN A 101 -18.39 -17.43 28.82
N THR A 102 -17.21 -17.47 28.16
CA THR A 102 -15.89 -17.63 28.80
C THR A 102 -14.82 -16.86 28.03
N PRO A 103 -13.80 -16.34 28.71
CA PRO A 103 -12.69 -15.71 28.03
C PRO A 103 -12.00 -16.64 27.04
N VAL A 104 -11.63 -16.10 25.85
CA VAL A 104 -10.94 -16.84 24.78
C VAL A 104 -9.71 -16.07 24.37
N LYS A 105 -8.59 -16.79 24.24
CA LYS A 105 -7.33 -16.25 23.76
C LYS A 105 -6.84 -17.02 22.54
N TRP A 106 -6.27 -16.30 21.58
CA TRP A 106 -5.51 -16.83 20.46
C TRP A 106 -4.20 -16.07 20.32
N VAL A 107 -3.12 -16.76 20.03
CA VAL A 107 -1.78 -16.18 19.78
C VAL A 107 -1.16 -16.92 18.63
N SER A 108 -0.80 -16.19 17.59
CA SER A 108 -0.05 -16.73 16.45
C SER A 108 1.38 -17.07 16.87
N ASP A 109 1.88 -18.19 16.43
CA ASP A 109 3.33 -18.38 16.39
C ASP A 109 3.94 -17.65 15.17
N ARG A 110 5.26 -17.60 15.10
CA ARG A 110 5.95 -16.88 14.02
C ARG A 110 5.74 -17.52 12.65
N TYR A 111 5.63 -18.82 12.59
CA TYR A 111 5.42 -19.55 11.34
C TYR A 111 4.01 -19.30 10.80
N GLU A 112 3.02 -19.42 11.65
CA GLU A 112 1.62 -19.12 11.33
C GLU A 112 1.46 -17.65 10.90
N ASP A 113 2.09 -16.71 11.61
CA ASP A 113 2.06 -15.28 11.28
C ASP A 113 2.65 -15.00 9.89
N LEU A 114 3.77 -15.65 9.54
CA LEU A 114 4.39 -15.52 8.21
C LEU A 114 3.52 -16.08 7.08
N LEU A 115 2.74 -17.13 7.36
CA LEU A 115 1.87 -17.77 6.36
C LEU A 115 0.57 -17.00 6.12
N THR A 116 0.01 -16.35 7.16
CA THR A 116 -1.36 -15.87 7.15
C THR A 116 -1.51 -14.36 7.19
N THR A 117 -0.48 -13.62 7.63
CA THR A 117 -0.50 -12.16 7.60
C THR A 117 -0.43 -11.64 6.16
N SER A 118 -1.19 -10.58 5.88
CA SER A 118 -1.15 -9.91 4.58
C SER A 118 0.26 -9.43 4.23
N GLN A 119 0.60 -9.49 2.96
CA GLN A 119 1.91 -9.16 2.44
C GLN A 119 1.84 -7.90 1.58
N GLY A 120 2.97 -7.30 1.28
CA GLY A 120 3.06 -6.15 0.39
C GLY A 120 3.95 -6.43 -0.82
N PHE A 121 3.79 -5.58 -1.82
CA PHE A 121 4.49 -5.61 -3.10
C PHE A 121 4.14 -6.86 -3.95
N GLU A 122 5.04 -7.31 -4.77
CA GLU A 122 4.91 -8.24 -5.88
C GLU A 122 4.32 -7.57 -7.12
N GLU A 123 5.08 -6.61 -7.59
CA GLU A 123 4.70 -5.78 -8.71
C GLU A 123 5.74 -5.83 -9.81
N ILE A 124 5.25 -5.76 -11.04
CA ILE A 124 6.05 -5.50 -12.24
C ILE A 124 5.57 -4.17 -12.81
N ILE A 125 6.48 -3.23 -12.96
CA ILE A 125 6.18 -1.89 -13.43
C ILE A 125 7.02 -1.63 -14.68
N GLU A 126 6.34 -1.51 -15.82
CA GLU A 126 6.96 -1.05 -17.05
C GLU A 126 6.72 0.45 -17.15
N ALA A 127 7.78 1.23 -17.23
CA ALA A 127 7.65 2.68 -17.24
C ALA A 127 8.55 3.33 -18.28
N GLU A 128 8.04 4.43 -18.86
CA GLU A 128 8.68 5.19 -19.90
C GLU A 128 8.64 6.67 -19.59
N LEU A 129 9.81 7.31 -19.47
CA LEU A 129 9.98 8.74 -19.28
C LEU A 129 10.50 9.36 -20.59
N LEU A 130 9.74 10.32 -21.10
CA LEU A 130 10.13 11.10 -22.28
C LEU A 130 10.63 12.48 -21.85
N LEU A 131 11.77 12.89 -22.40
CA LEU A 131 12.37 14.20 -22.13
C LEU A 131 12.90 14.84 -23.43
N ASP A 132 13.06 16.16 -23.40
CA ASP A 132 13.71 16.91 -24.49
C ASP A 132 15.25 16.92 -24.38
N GLU A 133 15.93 17.52 -25.35
CA GLU A 133 17.40 17.64 -25.38
C GLU A 133 17.96 18.48 -24.20
N LYS A 134 17.14 19.30 -23.58
CA LYS A 134 17.51 20.13 -22.41
C LYS A 134 17.29 19.41 -21.09
N GLY A 135 16.70 18.19 -21.13
CA GLY A 135 16.37 17.40 -19.95
C GLY A 135 15.03 17.78 -19.30
N ASN A 136 14.14 18.53 -19.96
CA ASN A 136 12.81 18.79 -19.44
C ASN A 136 11.92 17.56 -19.66
N PHE A 137 11.20 17.13 -18.61
CA PHE A 137 10.28 16.00 -18.68
C PHE A 137 9.02 16.36 -19.46
N ILE A 138 8.68 15.54 -20.45
CA ILE A 138 7.56 15.76 -21.36
C ILE A 138 6.37 14.87 -20.98
N SER A 139 6.63 13.57 -20.81
CA SER A 139 5.59 12.59 -20.46
C SER A 139 6.17 11.44 -19.66
N LEU A 140 5.28 10.81 -18.86
CA LEU A 140 5.52 9.58 -18.15
C LEU A 140 4.37 8.61 -18.42
N ASN A 141 4.71 7.45 -18.97
CA ASN A 141 3.75 6.38 -19.21
C ASN A 141 4.13 5.15 -18.39
N SER A 142 3.14 4.43 -17.88
CA SER A 142 3.41 3.19 -17.15
C SER A 142 2.32 2.14 -17.30
N ASN A 143 2.74 0.87 -17.16
CA ASN A 143 1.85 -0.27 -16.92
C ASN A 143 2.29 -0.91 -15.61
N VAL A 144 1.39 -0.95 -14.65
CA VAL A 144 1.61 -1.55 -13.32
C VAL A 144 0.85 -2.87 -13.25
N TYR A 145 1.55 -3.95 -13.03
CA TYR A 145 1.00 -5.29 -12.84
C TYR A 145 1.25 -5.71 -11.40
N GLY A 146 0.18 -5.86 -10.60
CA GLY A 146 0.27 -6.29 -9.21
C GLY A 146 -0.34 -7.67 -9.01
N ASP A 147 0.41 -8.59 -8.39
CA ASP A 147 -0.14 -9.85 -7.88
C ASP A 147 -0.77 -9.59 -6.52
N ILE A 148 -2.10 -9.57 -6.48
CA ILE A 148 -2.87 -9.20 -5.30
C ILE A 148 -3.20 -10.38 -4.37
N GLY A 149 -2.75 -11.58 -4.71
CA GLY A 149 -3.07 -12.81 -3.98
C GLY A 149 -4.47 -13.32 -4.25
N ALA A 150 -5.00 -14.16 -3.35
CA ALA A 150 -6.22 -14.93 -3.59
C ALA A 150 -7.52 -14.16 -3.35
N TYR A 151 -7.50 -13.13 -2.47
CA TYR A 151 -8.69 -12.35 -2.09
C TYR A 151 -8.30 -10.97 -1.53
N SER A 152 -9.28 -10.07 -1.42
CA SER A 152 -9.11 -8.78 -0.74
C SER A 152 -9.33 -8.91 0.76
N ILE A 153 -8.56 -8.17 1.55
CA ILE A 153 -8.74 -8.07 3.00
C ILE A 153 -9.52 -6.81 3.38
N TYR A 154 -10.32 -6.93 4.44
CA TYR A 154 -11.12 -5.81 4.95
C TYR A 154 -10.26 -4.87 5.85
N PRO A 155 -10.43 -3.54 5.79
CA PRO A 155 -11.33 -2.79 4.90
C PRO A 155 -10.66 -2.39 3.57
N TRP A 156 -9.39 -2.71 3.39
CA TRP A 156 -8.60 -2.31 2.24
C TRP A 156 -8.85 -3.24 1.05
N THR A 157 -8.82 -2.69 -0.15
CA THR A 157 -8.75 -3.55 -1.33
C THR A 157 -7.33 -4.06 -1.53
N ALA A 158 -7.18 -5.28 -2.00
CA ALA A 158 -5.87 -5.82 -2.41
C ALA A 158 -5.27 -5.05 -3.60
N ALA A 159 -6.09 -4.31 -4.35
CA ALA A 159 -5.65 -3.41 -5.42
C ALA A 159 -5.05 -2.08 -4.91
N LEU A 160 -5.11 -1.80 -3.60
CA LEU A 160 -4.66 -0.52 -3.02
C LEU A 160 -3.21 -0.18 -3.41
N GLU A 161 -2.32 -1.15 -3.31
CA GLU A 161 -0.89 -0.95 -3.54
C GLU A 161 -0.57 -0.63 -4.99
N PRO A 162 -0.93 -1.45 -6.00
CA PRO A 162 -0.67 -1.13 -7.40
C PRO A 162 -1.39 0.15 -7.87
N MET A 163 -2.57 0.47 -7.34
CA MET A 163 -3.23 1.75 -7.61
C MET A 163 -2.45 2.93 -7.03
N GLN A 164 -1.89 2.80 -5.84
CA GLN A 164 -1.03 3.83 -5.26
C GLN A 164 0.29 3.97 -6.00
N VAL A 165 0.89 2.90 -6.52
CA VAL A 165 2.07 3.00 -7.40
C VAL A 165 1.76 3.92 -8.56
N ALA A 166 0.67 3.67 -9.28
CA ALA A 166 0.25 4.51 -10.40
C ALA A 166 0.00 5.96 -9.96
N GLY A 167 -0.74 6.17 -8.88
CA GLY A 167 -1.11 7.52 -8.40
C GLY A 167 0.08 8.36 -7.90
N PHE A 168 1.14 7.73 -7.40
CA PHE A 168 2.32 8.43 -6.86
C PHE A 168 3.54 8.44 -7.81
N LEU A 169 3.45 7.78 -8.97
CA LEU A 169 4.59 7.57 -9.86
C LEU A 169 5.18 8.87 -10.40
N GLN A 170 4.39 9.91 -10.60
CA GLN A 170 4.87 11.21 -11.06
C GLN A 170 5.84 11.87 -10.06
N GLY A 171 5.73 11.56 -8.78
CA GLY A 171 6.55 12.15 -7.73
C GLY A 171 6.44 13.68 -7.67
N PRO A 172 7.52 14.38 -7.30
CA PRO A 172 7.53 15.84 -7.18
C PRO A 172 7.84 16.57 -8.48
N TYR A 173 7.79 15.89 -9.62
CA TYR A 173 8.27 16.41 -10.90
C TYR A 173 7.17 17.03 -11.75
N LYS A 174 7.54 18.04 -12.53
CA LYS A 174 6.70 18.69 -13.54
C LYS A 174 6.60 17.79 -14.78
N ILE A 175 5.55 16.98 -14.84
CA ILE A 175 5.27 16.11 -15.98
C ILE A 175 3.87 16.43 -16.48
N LYS A 176 3.78 17.03 -17.68
CA LYS A 176 2.50 17.51 -18.21
C LYS A 176 1.59 16.39 -18.69
N ASN A 177 2.18 15.33 -19.22
CA ASN A 177 1.44 14.21 -19.80
C ASN A 177 1.76 12.96 -18.97
N PHE A 178 0.78 12.49 -18.21
CA PHE A 178 0.92 11.30 -17.40
C PHE A 178 -0.20 10.31 -17.74
N CYS A 179 0.20 9.05 -17.98
CA CYS A 179 -0.73 7.95 -18.19
C CYS A 179 -0.23 6.71 -17.47
N SER A 180 -1.10 6.07 -16.70
CA SER A 180 -0.77 4.82 -16.02
C SER A 180 -1.93 3.84 -16.16
N ASN A 181 -1.62 2.61 -16.57
CA ASN A 181 -2.56 1.50 -16.59
C ASN A 181 -2.22 0.55 -15.45
N VAL A 182 -3.24 0.13 -14.70
CA VAL A 182 -3.09 -0.81 -13.58
C VAL A 182 -3.83 -2.11 -13.89
N LYS A 183 -3.15 -3.24 -13.70
CA LYS A 183 -3.73 -4.57 -13.79
C LYS A 183 -3.45 -5.33 -12.51
N CYS A 184 -4.51 -5.67 -11.78
CA CYS A 184 -4.44 -6.50 -10.58
C CYS A 184 -4.74 -7.95 -10.98
N ILE A 185 -3.85 -8.87 -10.58
CA ILE A 185 -3.89 -10.27 -10.97
C ILE A 185 -4.05 -11.11 -9.71
N THR A 186 -5.04 -11.97 -9.67
CA THR A 186 -5.24 -12.92 -8.56
C THR A 186 -4.33 -14.14 -8.72
N SER A 187 -3.89 -14.68 -7.59
CA SER A 187 -3.05 -15.88 -7.54
C SER A 187 -3.30 -16.68 -6.25
N ASN A 188 -2.79 -17.91 -6.16
CA ASN A 188 -2.91 -18.75 -4.96
C ASN A 188 -1.86 -18.39 -3.90
N LYS A 189 -1.77 -17.09 -3.55
CA LYS A 189 -0.86 -16.56 -2.53
C LYS A 189 -1.65 -15.84 -1.44
N PRO A 190 -1.06 -15.58 -0.27
CA PRO A 190 -1.66 -14.69 0.72
C PRO A 190 -2.04 -13.34 0.09
N PRO A 191 -3.11 -12.69 0.57
CA PRO A 191 -3.55 -11.42 0.01
C PRO A 191 -2.52 -10.33 0.24
N THR A 192 -2.44 -9.38 -0.69
CA THR A 192 -1.73 -8.13 -0.44
C THR A 192 -2.58 -7.19 0.40
N GLY A 193 -1.92 -6.45 1.27
CA GLY A 193 -2.51 -5.46 2.15
C GLY A 193 -1.51 -4.35 2.48
N PRO A 194 -1.86 -3.43 3.37
CA PRO A 194 -0.95 -2.36 3.71
C PRO A 194 0.40 -2.90 4.23
N TYR A 195 1.47 -2.46 3.60
CA TYR A 195 2.84 -2.59 4.09
C TYR A 195 3.49 -1.21 4.05
N ARG A 196 4.34 -0.89 5.00
CA ARG A 196 4.96 0.42 5.24
C ARG A 196 5.27 1.19 3.94
N GLY A 197 4.50 2.28 3.71
CA GLY A 197 4.56 3.09 2.49
C GLY A 197 3.59 2.67 1.38
N VAL A 198 3.04 1.44 1.43
CA VAL A 198 2.12 0.87 0.42
C VAL A 198 2.74 0.98 -0.97
N GLY A 199 2.09 1.59 -1.97
CA GLY A 199 2.65 1.77 -3.32
C GLY A 199 3.75 2.83 -3.45
N ARG A 200 3.95 3.71 -2.45
CA ARG A 200 4.93 4.80 -2.54
C ARG A 200 6.38 4.35 -2.72
N PRO A 201 6.88 3.33 -1.99
CA PRO A 201 8.26 2.86 -2.20
C PRO A 201 8.53 2.39 -3.62
N ALA A 202 7.59 1.67 -4.23
CA ALA A 202 7.71 1.21 -5.61
C ALA A 202 7.65 2.39 -6.60
N ALA A 203 6.72 3.33 -6.40
CA ALA A 203 6.61 4.53 -7.22
C ALA A 203 7.91 5.36 -7.20
N VAL A 204 8.45 5.63 -6.00
CA VAL A 204 9.71 6.37 -5.84
C VAL A 204 10.88 5.63 -6.48
N PHE A 205 10.99 4.32 -6.25
CA PHE A 205 12.04 3.50 -6.85
C PHE A 205 12.02 3.60 -8.38
N VAL A 206 10.87 3.52 -9.01
CA VAL A 206 10.71 3.57 -10.47
C VAL A 206 11.07 4.95 -11.02
N ILE A 207 10.44 6.02 -10.51
CA ILE A 207 10.66 7.36 -11.07
C ILE A 207 12.10 7.82 -10.87
N GLU A 208 12.68 7.61 -9.68
CA GLU A 208 14.05 8.03 -9.39
C GLU A 208 15.09 7.23 -10.21
N SER A 209 14.82 5.94 -10.45
CA SER A 209 15.66 5.13 -11.34
C SER A 209 15.61 5.63 -12.78
N LEU A 210 14.41 5.96 -13.30
CA LEU A 210 14.26 6.53 -14.64
C LEU A 210 14.99 7.88 -14.78
N VAL A 211 14.91 8.72 -13.74
CA VAL A 211 15.60 10.02 -13.71
C VAL A 211 17.12 9.83 -13.74
N ASP A 212 17.66 8.88 -12.97
CA ASP A 212 19.10 8.57 -12.99
C ASP A 212 19.56 7.99 -14.34
N MET A 213 18.74 7.13 -14.95
CA MET A 213 19.00 6.60 -16.29
C MET A 213 18.97 7.73 -17.34
N ALA A 214 18.02 8.65 -17.24
CA ALA A 214 17.92 9.83 -18.09
C ALA A 214 19.15 10.71 -17.95
N ALA A 215 19.56 11.03 -16.74
CA ALA A 215 20.73 11.86 -16.47
C ALA A 215 22.00 11.28 -17.10
N ARG A 216 22.23 9.96 -16.96
CA ARG A 216 23.34 9.26 -17.61
C ARG A 216 23.28 9.37 -19.13
N LYS A 217 22.08 9.18 -19.70
CA LYS A 217 21.90 9.17 -21.17
C LYS A 217 22.13 10.53 -21.81
N ILE A 218 21.80 11.64 -21.12
CA ILE A 218 22.04 13.01 -21.61
C ILE A 218 23.35 13.62 -21.09
N ASN A 219 24.15 12.85 -20.36
CA ASN A 219 25.39 13.29 -19.72
C ASN A 219 25.20 14.54 -18.84
N MET A 220 24.14 14.56 -18.04
CA MET A 220 23.81 15.62 -17.07
C MET A 220 23.96 15.10 -15.65
N ASN A 221 24.35 15.98 -14.72
CA ASN A 221 24.36 15.65 -13.30
C ASN A 221 22.94 15.28 -12.81
N PRO A 222 22.75 14.13 -12.13
CA PRO A 222 21.41 13.69 -11.69
C PRO A 222 20.70 14.69 -10.78
N SER A 223 21.43 15.39 -9.89
CA SER A 223 20.85 16.41 -9.04
C SER A 223 20.38 17.62 -9.85
N GLN A 224 21.16 18.02 -10.86
CA GLN A 224 20.79 19.13 -11.74
C GLN A 224 19.53 18.79 -12.55
N LEU A 225 19.43 17.56 -13.08
CA LEU A 225 18.23 17.10 -13.80
C LEU A 225 16.99 17.17 -12.92
N ARG A 226 17.08 16.76 -11.65
CA ARG A 226 15.99 16.87 -10.66
C ARG A 226 15.61 18.31 -10.40
N LEU A 227 16.58 19.20 -10.14
CA LEU A 227 16.34 20.63 -9.88
C LEU A 227 15.67 21.35 -11.06
N ASN A 228 15.96 20.93 -12.29
CA ASN A 228 15.33 21.49 -13.50
C ASN A 228 13.85 21.11 -13.60
N ASN A 229 13.47 19.97 -13.06
CA ASN A 229 12.14 19.39 -13.23
C ASN A 229 11.27 19.39 -11.97
N ILE A 230 11.80 19.75 -10.80
CA ILE A 230 11.01 19.77 -9.57
C ILE A 230 9.97 20.91 -9.60
N ILE A 231 8.78 20.65 -9.05
CA ILE A 231 7.72 21.65 -8.85
C ILE A 231 8.19 22.66 -7.80
N ARG A 232 8.21 23.96 -8.14
CA ARG A 232 8.64 25.04 -7.25
C ARG A 232 7.45 25.64 -6.49
N LYS A 233 7.72 26.34 -5.40
CA LYS A 233 6.70 26.98 -4.57
C LYS A 233 5.78 27.92 -5.36
N ASN A 234 6.33 28.68 -6.29
CA ASN A 234 5.57 29.62 -7.13
C ASN A 234 4.79 28.94 -8.27
N GLU A 235 4.93 27.64 -8.45
CA GLU A 235 4.21 26.84 -9.44
C GLU A 235 3.03 26.06 -8.81
N GLN A 236 2.79 26.25 -7.53
CA GLN A 236 1.66 25.67 -6.80
C GLN A 236 0.42 26.58 -6.84
N PRO A 237 -0.81 26.03 -6.86
CA PRO A 237 -1.12 24.59 -6.93
C PRO A 237 -0.74 23.98 -8.30
N TYR A 238 -0.06 22.83 -8.28
CA TYR A 238 0.29 22.09 -9.47
C TYR A 238 -0.74 20.98 -9.71
N ASN A 239 -1.34 20.99 -10.88
CA ASN A 239 -2.40 20.05 -11.22
C ASN A 239 -1.79 18.68 -11.53
N CYS A 240 -1.81 17.78 -10.56
CA CYS A 240 -1.44 16.39 -10.73
C CYS A 240 -2.40 15.48 -9.94
N LEU A 241 -2.33 14.17 -10.16
CA LEU A 241 -3.17 13.18 -9.47
C LEU A 241 -3.07 13.22 -7.93
N LEU A 242 -2.03 13.84 -7.37
CA LEU A 242 -1.83 13.97 -5.93
C LEU A 242 -2.60 15.12 -5.28
N TYR A 243 -3.15 16.04 -6.08
CA TYR A 243 -3.77 17.28 -5.61
C TYR A 243 -5.18 17.52 -6.20
N THR A 244 -5.79 16.48 -6.75
CA THR A 244 -7.19 16.52 -7.23
C THR A 244 -8.18 16.09 -6.16
#